data_97bb910b1a378689b32fec067b394b7f
#
_entry.id   97bb910b1a378689b32fec067b394b7f
#
_cell.length_a   1.000
_cell.length_b   1.000
_cell.length_c   1.000
_cell.angle_alpha   90.00
_cell.angle_beta   90.00
_cell.angle_gamma   90.00
#
_symmetry.space_group_name_H-M   'P 1'
#
loop_
_entity.id
_entity.type
_entity.pdbx_description
1 polymer ?
#
loop_
_entity_poly.entity_id
_entity_poly.type
_entity_poly.pdbx_seq_one_letter_code
_entity_poly.pdbx_strand_id
1 'polypeptide(L)'
;MRNKRILSFLVALVSLLTLLPAASAASDVYVGQTFYFGNYEQDGNLRNGDDPILWRVYSVDYGSRTVRAVSEYGLDSMVYNRSTSTTSWHNSTIRSWLNSTFLSSAFTSAEQGQLNSVYVSNSSDYVYILSQWEIQQYLDTELLYATEYARQCGAYTASDTGTSSYWARVDSTTTFGVFVGAHGSFYDHGNKVTEFDNAVRPAICVSFDVALGRWTPSSSDSSSGLLAMSNRPISTRSGPSTKYDELGTYWNDGGHTVTVLSRASGNDIWWLEVEFEYNGKMVRAYTGEQRIDIDVNRVPDESIPFGNGRVTSTTTAYYGPGTNYKQHQQKISSGTTGAVMAWENGYVCLEFQPSGSYQIRRVWLPENVVSITYY
;
A
#
# COMPACT_ATOMS: atom_id res chain seq x y z
N MET A 1 70.80 -18.43 -53.48
CA MET A 1 70.30 -18.65 -52.07
C MET A 1 69.21 -17.65 -51.81
N ARG A 2 67.94 -18.10 -51.78
CA ARG A 2 66.76 -17.23 -51.74
C ARG A 2 66.12 -17.24 -50.32
N ASN A 3 66.17 -16.10 -49.64
CA ASN A 3 65.48 -15.89 -48.38
C ASN A 3 63.96 -15.78 -48.64
N LYS A 4 63.19 -16.72 -48.07
CA LYS A 4 61.71 -16.62 -47.95
C LYS A 4 61.36 -15.88 -46.69
N ARG A 5 60.78 -14.73 -46.88
CA ARG A 5 60.13 -14.00 -45.75
C ARG A 5 58.75 -14.60 -45.51
N ILE A 6 58.52 -15.12 -44.32
CA ILE A 6 57.23 -15.58 -43.86
C ILE A 6 56.51 -14.36 -43.27
N LEU A 7 55.41 -14.00 -43.91
CA LEU A 7 54.53 -12.91 -43.40
C LEU A 7 53.46 -13.53 -42.47
N SER A 8 53.61 -13.26 -41.18
CA SER A 8 52.60 -13.70 -40.20
C SER A 8 51.44 -12.72 -40.19
N PHE A 9 50.26 -13.17 -40.62
CA PHE A 9 49.02 -12.45 -40.46
C PHE A 9 48.50 -12.65 -39.02
N LEU A 10 48.53 -11.60 -38.22
CA LEU A 10 47.87 -11.56 -36.94
C LEU A 10 46.39 -11.24 -37.19
N VAL A 11 45.52 -12.25 -37.08
CA VAL A 11 44.06 -12.03 -37.10
C VAL A 11 43.66 -11.61 -35.69
N ALA A 12 43.38 -10.33 -35.53
CA ALA A 12 42.77 -9.79 -34.29
C ALA A 12 41.30 -10.18 -34.30
N LEU A 13 40.95 -11.17 -33.49
CA LEU A 13 39.57 -11.54 -33.21
C LEU A 13 38.98 -10.48 -32.23
N VAL A 14 38.27 -9.49 -32.75
CA VAL A 14 37.51 -8.57 -31.96
C VAL A 14 36.26 -9.30 -31.47
N SER A 15 36.29 -9.77 -30.24
CA SER A 15 35.13 -10.32 -29.56
C SER A 15 34.19 -9.16 -29.24
N LEU A 16 33.16 -9.00 -30.06
CA LEU A 16 32.05 -8.11 -29.78
C LEU A 16 31.23 -8.72 -28.62
N LEU A 17 31.60 -8.39 -27.40
CA LEU A 17 30.79 -8.72 -26.22
C LEU A 17 29.53 -7.86 -26.29
N THR A 18 28.47 -8.39 -26.88
CA THR A 18 27.13 -7.80 -26.69
C THR A 18 26.77 -7.91 -25.21
N LEU A 19 26.91 -6.80 -24.52
CA LEU A 19 26.26 -6.63 -23.23
C LEU A 19 24.74 -6.70 -23.48
N LEU A 20 24.18 -7.89 -23.35
CA LEU A 20 22.75 -8.03 -23.10
C LEU A 20 22.47 -7.27 -21.80
N PRO A 21 21.53 -6.32 -21.78
CA PRO A 21 21.11 -5.76 -20.52
C PRO A 21 20.69 -6.94 -19.66
N ALA A 22 21.27 -7.08 -18.47
CA ALA A 22 20.75 -8.01 -17.49
C ALA A 22 19.27 -7.60 -17.30
N ALA A 23 18.37 -8.44 -17.79
CA ALA A 23 16.97 -8.30 -17.41
C ALA A 23 16.99 -8.35 -15.89
N SER A 24 16.70 -7.21 -15.25
CA SER A 24 16.33 -7.18 -13.84
C SER A 24 15.28 -8.28 -13.72
N ALA A 25 15.57 -9.31 -12.92
CA ALA A 25 14.56 -10.30 -12.59
C ALA A 25 13.46 -9.51 -11.90
N ALA A 26 12.41 -9.18 -12.64
CA ALA A 26 11.20 -8.67 -12.06
C ALA A 26 10.81 -9.74 -11.04
N SER A 27 10.74 -9.39 -9.77
CA SER A 27 10.24 -10.30 -8.75
C SER A 27 8.84 -10.70 -9.20
N ASP A 28 8.67 -11.97 -9.58
CA ASP A 28 7.38 -12.47 -10.00
C ASP A 28 6.46 -12.49 -8.77
N VAL A 29 5.21 -12.08 -8.97
CA VAL A 29 4.18 -12.22 -7.94
C VAL A 29 3.88 -13.71 -7.76
N TYR A 30 3.70 -14.16 -6.52
CA TYR A 30 3.44 -15.57 -6.21
C TYR A 30 2.31 -15.73 -5.19
N VAL A 31 1.68 -16.89 -5.20
CA VAL A 31 0.66 -17.27 -4.20
C VAL A 31 1.30 -17.35 -2.82
N GLY A 32 0.65 -16.78 -1.81
CA GLY A 32 1.17 -16.64 -0.46
C GLY A 32 1.91 -15.33 -0.17
N GLN A 33 2.29 -14.57 -1.20
CA GLN A 33 2.85 -13.24 -1.03
C GLN A 33 1.85 -12.32 -0.34
N THR A 34 2.34 -11.43 0.53
CA THR A 34 1.51 -10.38 1.15
C THR A 34 1.91 -8.99 0.65
N PHE A 35 0.93 -8.08 0.66
CA PHE A 35 1.12 -6.67 0.31
C PHE A 35 0.09 -5.79 1.02
N TYR A 36 0.41 -4.51 1.20
CA TYR A 36 -0.52 -3.52 1.75
C TYR A 36 -1.22 -2.75 0.64
N PHE A 37 -2.55 -2.56 0.79
CA PHE A 37 -3.33 -1.75 -0.14
C PHE A 37 -4.66 -1.35 0.49
N GLY A 38 -4.98 -0.04 0.48
CA GLY A 38 -6.12 0.52 1.20
C GLY A 38 -5.91 0.56 2.71
N ASN A 39 -6.80 1.25 3.42
CA ASN A 39 -6.76 1.40 4.86
C ASN A 39 -8.15 1.14 5.44
N TYR A 40 -8.21 0.54 6.61
CA TYR A 40 -9.46 0.32 7.35
C TYR A 40 -9.14 0.21 8.83
N GLU A 41 -10.05 0.62 9.69
CA GLU A 41 -9.88 0.52 11.14
C GLU A 41 -9.60 -0.94 11.57
N GLN A 42 -8.56 -1.18 12.34
CA GLN A 42 -8.18 -2.52 12.78
C GLN A 42 -7.87 -2.62 14.27
N ASP A 43 -7.25 -1.60 14.87
CA ASP A 43 -6.85 -1.63 16.28
C ASP A 43 -7.98 -1.27 17.26
N GLY A 44 -9.13 -0.82 16.75
CA GLY A 44 -10.31 -0.42 17.55
C GLY A 44 -10.19 0.95 18.16
N ASN A 45 -9.23 1.75 17.74
CA ASN A 45 -9.02 3.12 18.21
C ASN A 45 -9.38 4.15 17.14
N LEU A 46 -10.64 4.45 16.97
CA LEU A 46 -11.16 5.41 15.99
C LEU A 46 -10.56 6.83 16.03
N ARG A 47 -9.55 7.07 16.87
CA ARG A 47 -8.94 8.40 17.04
C ARG A 47 -7.54 8.51 16.42
N ASN A 48 -6.94 7.41 16.02
CA ASN A 48 -5.58 7.37 15.44
C ASN A 48 -5.56 7.16 13.91
N GLY A 49 -6.75 7.07 13.28
CA GLY A 49 -6.91 6.84 11.84
C GLY A 49 -6.97 5.36 11.48
N ASP A 50 -7.26 5.09 10.22
CA ASP A 50 -7.41 3.74 9.69
C ASP A 50 -6.04 3.07 9.47
N ASP A 51 -5.98 1.76 9.71
CA ASP A 51 -4.77 0.96 9.56
C ASP A 51 -4.62 0.38 8.14
N PRO A 52 -3.41 0.25 7.59
CA PRO A 52 -3.19 -0.38 6.30
C PRO A 52 -3.68 -1.83 6.26
N ILE A 53 -4.46 -2.16 5.23
CA ILE A 53 -4.97 -3.52 5.07
C ILE A 53 -3.87 -4.41 4.48
N LEU A 54 -3.54 -5.49 5.19
CA LEU A 54 -2.65 -6.54 4.70
C LEU A 54 -3.44 -7.57 3.89
N TRP A 55 -3.04 -7.78 2.64
CA TRP A 55 -3.63 -8.74 1.72
C TRP A 55 -2.70 -9.91 1.46
N ARG A 56 -3.24 -11.11 1.33
CA ARG A 56 -2.52 -12.32 0.92
C ARG A 56 -2.98 -12.78 -0.45
N VAL A 57 -2.04 -12.91 -1.38
CA VAL A 57 -2.29 -13.44 -2.73
C VAL A 57 -2.69 -14.91 -2.64
N TYR A 58 -3.86 -15.26 -3.17
CA TYR A 58 -4.30 -16.64 -3.25
C TYR A 58 -4.39 -17.17 -4.70
N SER A 59 -4.36 -16.29 -5.68
CA SER A 59 -4.38 -16.68 -7.10
C SER A 59 -3.63 -15.65 -7.95
N VAL A 60 -2.86 -16.13 -8.92
CA VAL A 60 -2.06 -15.31 -9.85
C VAL A 60 -2.47 -15.63 -11.28
N ASP A 61 -2.82 -14.61 -12.04
CA ASP A 61 -3.04 -14.69 -13.48
C ASP A 61 -1.92 -13.95 -14.22
N TYR A 62 -0.97 -14.70 -14.73
CA TYR A 62 0.16 -14.15 -15.49
C TYR A 62 -0.25 -13.58 -16.86
N GLY A 63 -1.37 -14.06 -17.43
CA GLY A 63 -1.87 -13.59 -18.73
C GLY A 63 -2.42 -12.16 -18.64
N SER A 64 -3.25 -11.89 -17.67
CA SER A 64 -3.80 -10.56 -17.40
C SER A 64 -2.90 -9.70 -16.50
N ARG A 65 -1.83 -10.26 -15.93
CA ARG A 65 -0.95 -9.64 -14.93
C ARG A 65 -1.74 -9.11 -13.72
N THR A 66 -2.64 -9.95 -13.20
CA THR A 66 -3.44 -9.64 -12.02
C THR A 66 -3.31 -10.70 -10.95
N VAL A 67 -3.55 -10.30 -9.71
CA VAL A 67 -3.68 -11.21 -8.58
C VAL A 67 -5.06 -11.09 -7.96
N ARG A 68 -5.53 -12.21 -7.40
CA ARG A 68 -6.62 -12.19 -6.43
C ARG A 68 -6.03 -12.39 -5.05
N ALA A 69 -6.43 -11.53 -4.14
CA ALA A 69 -5.93 -11.53 -2.77
C ALA A 69 -7.09 -11.44 -1.78
N VAL A 70 -6.89 -12.04 -0.62
CA VAL A 70 -7.84 -12.00 0.50
C VAL A 70 -7.17 -11.28 1.67
N SER A 71 -7.95 -10.55 2.48
CA SER A 71 -7.38 -9.91 3.67
C SER A 71 -6.76 -10.95 4.61
N GLU A 72 -5.63 -10.61 5.22
CA GLU A 72 -4.96 -11.50 6.17
C GLU A 72 -5.83 -11.72 7.41
N TYR A 73 -6.56 -10.69 7.82
CA TYR A 73 -7.43 -10.66 8.99
C TYR A 73 -8.89 -10.47 8.62
N GLY A 74 -9.80 -10.88 9.53
CA GLY A 74 -11.21 -10.46 9.50
C GLY A 74 -11.28 -8.99 9.91
N LEU A 75 -11.78 -8.13 9.02
CA LEU A 75 -11.68 -6.68 9.18
C LEU A 75 -12.89 -6.06 9.88
N ASP A 76 -14.04 -6.70 9.80
CA ASP A 76 -15.30 -6.21 10.37
C ASP A 76 -16.18 -7.39 10.77
N SER A 77 -17.36 -7.10 11.38
CA SER A 77 -18.39 -8.09 11.68
C SER A 77 -19.76 -7.55 11.30
N MET A 78 -20.52 -8.32 10.53
CA MET A 78 -21.86 -7.92 10.13
C MET A 78 -22.74 -9.11 9.72
N VAL A 79 -24.04 -8.87 9.61
CA VAL A 79 -24.98 -9.85 9.08
C VAL A 79 -24.70 -10.14 7.60
N TYR A 80 -24.88 -11.39 7.19
CA TYR A 80 -24.85 -11.74 5.78
C TYR A 80 -25.99 -11.06 5.02
N ASN A 81 -27.19 -11.08 5.61
CA ASN A 81 -28.37 -10.39 5.10
C ASN A 81 -29.25 -9.85 6.24
N ARG A 82 -29.76 -8.63 6.11
CA ARG A 82 -30.65 -8.01 7.13
C ARG A 82 -32.03 -8.64 7.20
N SER A 83 -32.48 -9.28 6.14
CA SER A 83 -33.78 -9.96 6.08
C SER A 83 -33.62 -11.44 6.34
N THR A 84 -34.57 -12.06 7.04
CA THR A 84 -34.67 -13.52 7.23
C THR A 84 -35.19 -14.24 5.98
N SER A 85 -35.58 -13.51 4.92
CA SER A 85 -35.94 -14.11 3.64
C SER A 85 -34.73 -14.78 2.99
N THR A 86 -35.02 -15.74 2.10
CA THR A 86 -33.98 -16.38 1.30
C THR A 86 -33.17 -15.35 0.53
N THR A 87 -31.88 -15.44 0.57
CA THR A 87 -30.96 -14.57 -0.16
C THR A 87 -29.89 -15.38 -0.87
N SER A 88 -29.29 -14.78 -1.89
CA SER A 88 -28.06 -15.24 -2.55
C SER A 88 -27.00 -14.16 -2.39
N TRP A 89 -25.76 -14.44 -2.78
CA TRP A 89 -24.72 -13.43 -2.80
C TRP A 89 -25.16 -12.14 -3.50
N HIS A 90 -25.73 -12.28 -4.70
CA HIS A 90 -26.16 -11.14 -5.54
C HIS A 90 -27.06 -10.14 -4.81
N ASN A 91 -27.96 -10.62 -3.95
CA ASN A 91 -28.96 -9.80 -3.25
C ASN A 91 -28.62 -9.57 -1.76
N SER A 92 -27.45 -10.00 -1.30
CA SER A 92 -27.07 -9.93 0.12
C SER A 92 -26.70 -8.52 0.56
N THR A 93 -26.97 -8.24 1.84
CA THR A 93 -26.59 -6.99 2.48
C THR A 93 -25.06 -6.84 2.56
N ILE A 94 -24.34 -7.93 2.86
CA ILE A 94 -22.89 -7.92 2.96
C ILE A 94 -22.22 -7.56 1.62
N ARG A 95 -22.71 -8.10 0.49
CA ARG A 95 -22.22 -7.73 -0.83
C ARG A 95 -22.44 -6.24 -1.12
N SER A 96 -23.64 -5.74 -0.86
CA SER A 96 -23.95 -4.33 -1.08
C SER A 96 -23.07 -3.41 -0.25
N TRP A 97 -22.82 -3.78 1.01
CA TRP A 97 -21.93 -3.05 1.92
C TRP A 97 -20.47 -3.09 1.43
N LEU A 98 -19.97 -4.26 1.03
CA LEU A 98 -18.60 -4.42 0.52
C LEU A 98 -18.34 -3.54 -0.72
N ASN A 99 -19.32 -3.43 -1.63
CA ASN A 99 -19.18 -2.67 -2.88
C ASN A 99 -19.71 -1.23 -2.80
N SER A 100 -20.02 -0.74 -1.61
CA SER A 100 -20.41 0.65 -1.35
C SER A 100 -19.64 1.23 -0.17
N THR A 101 -20.11 0.98 1.05
CA THR A 101 -19.53 1.59 2.27
C THR A 101 -18.09 1.15 2.51
N PHE A 102 -17.82 -0.16 2.50
CA PHE A 102 -16.45 -0.65 2.68
C PHE A 102 -15.53 -0.17 1.55
N LEU A 103 -15.96 -0.29 0.29
CA LEU A 103 -15.19 0.17 -0.86
C LEU A 103 -14.78 1.65 -0.75
N SER A 104 -15.72 2.52 -0.33
CA SER A 104 -15.45 3.96 -0.20
C SER A 104 -14.67 4.33 1.06
N SER A 105 -14.77 3.54 2.13
CA SER A 105 -14.01 3.77 3.36
C SER A 105 -12.60 3.21 3.26
N ALA A 106 -12.44 2.01 2.69
CA ALA A 106 -11.16 1.31 2.66
C ALA A 106 -10.22 1.78 1.55
N PHE A 107 -10.74 2.42 0.49
CA PHE A 107 -9.94 2.78 -0.67
C PHE A 107 -10.23 4.21 -1.13
N THR A 108 -9.16 4.98 -1.34
CA THR A 108 -9.23 6.28 -2.02
C THR A 108 -9.75 6.11 -3.45
N SER A 109 -10.22 7.18 -4.09
CA SER A 109 -10.68 7.13 -5.48
C SER A 109 -9.62 6.61 -6.45
N ALA A 110 -8.34 6.95 -6.20
CA ALA A 110 -7.22 6.46 -7.00
C ALA A 110 -7.00 4.94 -6.82
N GLU A 111 -7.10 4.44 -5.59
CA GLU A 111 -7.02 3.00 -5.28
C GLU A 111 -8.22 2.23 -5.83
N GLN A 112 -9.43 2.78 -5.76
CA GLN A 112 -10.61 2.19 -6.39
C GLN A 112 -10.42 1.99 -7.89
N GLY A 113 -9.73 2.93 -8.57
CA GLY A 113 -9.34 2.82 -9.98
C GLY A 113 -8.36 1.66 -10.28
N GLN A 114 -7.70 1.08 -9.26
CA GLN A 114 -6.80 -0.06 -9.41
C GLN A 114 -7.46 -1.41 -9.13
N LEU A 115 -8.67 -1.41 -8.60
CA LEU A 115 -9.43 -2.62 -8.38
C LEU A 115 -10.02 -3.12 -9.70
N ASN A 116 -9.81 -4.40 -9.98
CA ASN A 116 -10.45 -5.08 -11.10
C ASN A 116 -11.72 -5.79 -10.63
N SER A 117 -12.81 -5.59 -11.33
CA SER A 117 -14.04 -6.32 -11.02
C SER A 117 -13.89 -7.81 -11.31
N VAL A 118 -14.44 -8.63 -10.43
CA VAL A 118 -14.46 -10.09 -10.54
C VAL A 118 -15.90 -10.56 -10.67
N TYR A 119 -16.17 -11.41 -11.66
CA TYR A 119 -17.50 -12.03 -11.80
C TYR A 119 -17.62 -13.22 -10.86
N VAL A 120 -18.45 -13.09 -9.85
CA VAL A 120 -18.71 -14.12 -8.83
C VAL A 120 -20.21 -14.22 -8.56
N SER A 121 -20.76 -15.43 -8.55
CA SER A 121 -22.16 -15.71 -8.15
C SER A 121 -23.18 -14.74 -8.78
N ASN A 122 -23.12 -14.58 -10.10
CA ASN A 122 -23.98 -13.69 -10.92
C ASN A 122 -23.83 -12.19 -10.62
N SER A 123 -22.68 -11.77 -10.11
CA SER A 123 -22.36 -10.35 -9.84
C SER A 123 -20.95 -10.02 -10.29
N SER A 124 -20.75 -8.78 -10.77
CA SER A 124 -19.42 -8.20 -10.95
C SER A 124 -19.13 -7.30 -9.76
N ASP A 125 -18.14 -7.67 -8.97
CA ASP A 125 -17.82 -7.04 -7.70
C ASP A 125 -16.36 -6.63 -7.65
N TYR A 126 -16.06 -5.47 -7.07
CA TYR A 126 -14.69 -5.03 -6.77
C TYR A 126 -14.18 -5.65 -5.48
N VAL A 127 -15.07 -5.80 -4.49
CA VAL A 127 -14.78 -6.45 -3.22
C VAL A 127 -15.80 -7.56 -2.99
N TYR A 128 -15.31 -8.74 -2.64
CA TYR A 128 -16.14 -9.93 -2.42
C TYR A 128 -15.60 -10.75 -1.25
N ILE A 129 -16.28 -11.83 -0.87
CA ILE A 129 -15.74 -12.85 0.04
C ILE A 129 -15.63 -14.18 -0.69
N LEU A 130 -14.74 -15.04 -0.24
CA LEU A 130 -14.53 -16.34 -0.87
C LEU A 130 -15.69 -17.30 -0.58
N SER A 131 -16.02 -18.16 -1.53
CA SER A 131 -16.90 -19.31 -1.31
C SER A 131 -16.18 -20.40 -0.53
N GLN A 132 -16.93 -21.34 0.04
CA GLN A 132 -16.35 -22.52 0.71
C GLN A 132 -15.34 -23.24 -0.19
N TRP A 133 -15.69 -23.45 -1.46
CA TRP A 133 -14.81 -24.11 -2.40
C TRP A 133 -13.50 -23.34 -2.62
N GLU A 134 -13.57 -22.00 -2.78
CA GLU A 134 -12.37 -21.17 -2.96
C GLU A 134 -11.49 -21.19 -1.71
N ILE A 135 -12.08 -21.14 -0.51
CA ILE A 135 -11.34 -21.24 0.74
C ILE A 135 -10.57 -22.56 0.81
N GLN A 136 -11.24 -23.67 0.56
CA GLN A 136 -10.63 -25.01 0.61
C GLN A 136 -9.59 -25.24 -0.49
N GLN A 137 -9.77 -24.61 -1.65
CA GLN A 137 -8.89 -24.80 -2.80
C GLN A 137 -7.66 -23.92 -2.77
N TYR A 138 -7.76 -22.71 -2.22
CA TYR A 138 -6.73 -21.68 -2.40
C TYR A 138 -6.06 -21.21 -1.11
N LEU A 139 -6.64 -21.45 0.06
CA LEU A 139 -6.03 -21.04 1.31
C LEU A 139 -5.29 -22.19 1.98
N ASP A 140 -4.13 -21.89 2.55
CA ASP A 140 -3.30 -22.87 3.29
C ASP A 140 -3.95 -23.29 4.61
N THR A 141 -4.87 -22.47 5.12
CA THR A 141 -5.61 -22.71 6.35
C THR A 141 -6.97 -22.01 6.30
N GLU A 142 -7.98 -22.69 6.86
CA GLU A 142 -9.30 -22.12 7.10
C GLU A 142 -9.35 -21.23 8.36
N LEU A 143 -8.31 -21.22 9.18
CA LEU A 143 -8.26 -20.41 10.39
C LEU A 143 -8.12 -18.92 10.05
N LEU A 144 -8.79 -18.07 10.83
CA LEU A 144 -8.78 -16.63 10.69
C LEU A 144 -8.62 -15.96 12.05
N TYR A 145 -7.78 -14.94 12.13
CA TYR A 145 -7.76 -13.99 13.24
C TYR A 145 -8.56 -12.74 12.85
N ALA A 146 -9.46 -12.30 13.71
CA ALA A 146 -10.16 -11.03 13.52
C ALA A 146 -9.35 -9.89 14.15
N THR A 147 -9.42 -8.71 13.52
CA THR A 147 -8.87 -7.47 14.08
C THR A 147 -9.58 -7.11 15.38
N GLU A 148 -8.98 -6.22 16.21
CA GLU A 148 -9.64 -5.75 17.42
C GLU A 148 -10.94 -5.03 17.10
N TYR A 149 -10.94 -4.22 16.02
CA TYR A 149 -12.15 -3.55 15.56
C TYR A 149 -13.25 -4.54 15.18
N ALA A 150 -12.94 -5.59 14.40
CA ALA A 150 -13.92 -6.61 14.06
C ALA A 150 -14.50 -7.31 15.30
N ARG A 151 -13.69 -7.55 16.34
CA ARG A 151 -14.15 -8.08 17.63
C ARG A 151 -15.07 -7.11 18.37
N GLN A 152 -14.75 -5.82 18.36
CA GLN A 152 -15.62 -4.78 18.93
C GLN A 152 -16.94 -4.65 18.17
N CYS A 153 -16.94 -4.91 16.85
CA CYS A 153 -18.13 -5.00 16.00
C CYS A 153 -18.94 -6.30 16.20
N GLY A 154 -18.43 -7.26 16.99
CA GLY A 154 -19.15 -8.47 17.39
C GLY A 154 -18.64 -9.78 16.81
N ALA A 155 -17.50 -9.79 16.11
CA ALA A 155 -16.93 -11.04 15.59
C ALA A 155 -16.59 -12.01 16.71
N TYR A 156 -17.16 -13.22 16.65
CA TYR A 156 -16.86 -14.28 17.61
C TYR A 156 -15.41 -14.73 17.50
N THR A 157 -14.75 -14.85 18.62
CA THR A 157 -13.38 -15.36 18.74
C THR A 157 -13.34 -16.47 19.78
N ALA A 158 -12.81 -17.62 19.41
CA ALA A 158 -12.64 -18.75 20.32
C ALA A 158 -11.56 -18.44 21.37
N SER A 159 -11.87 -18.67 22.63
CA SER A 159 -10.98 -18.33 23.74
C SER A 159 -9.74 -19.23 23.85
N ASP A 160 -9.80 -20.41 23.28
CA ASP A 160 -8.73 -21.41 23.29
C ASP A 160 -7.70 -21.23 22.17
N THR A 161 -8.14 -20.73 21.00
CA THR A 161 -7.29 -20.56 19.81
C THR A 161 -7.04 -19.11 19.44
N GLY A 162 -7.90 -18.18 19.87
CA GLY A 162 -7.87 -16.77 19.46
C GLY A 162 -8.35 -16.53 18.02
N THR A 163 -8.80 -17.58 17.32
CA THR A 163 -9.29 -17.52 15.96
C THR A 163 -10.79 -17.22 15.92
N SER A 164 -11.26 -16.67 14.80
CA SER A 164 -12.62 -16.16 14.64
C SER A 164 -13.39 -16.91 13.57
N SER A 165 -14.72 -16.99 13.72
CA SER A 165 -15.61 -17.42 12.66
C SER A 165 -15.77 -16.32 11.61
N TYR A 166 -16.01 -16.70 10.34
CA TYR A 166 -16.19 -15.74 9.25
C TYR A 166 -17.10 -16.26 8.13
N TRP A 167 -17.77 -15.32 7.47
CA TRP A 167 -18.68 -15.64 6.37
C TRP A 167 -17.96 -16.19 5.13
N ALA A 168 -18.54 -17.22 4.54
CA ALA A 168 -18.22 -17.64 3.18
C ALA A 168 -19.35 -17.22 2.21
N ARG A 169 -19.00 -16.98 0.94
CA ARG A 169 -19.97 -16.61 -0.09
C ARG A 169 -20.90 -17.76 -0.40
N VAL A 170 -22.19 -17.46 -0.47
CA VAL A 170 -23.24 -18.41 -0.82
C VAL A 170 -23.60 -18.24 -2.30
N ASP A 171 -23.39 -19.28 -3.10
CA ASP A 171 -23.66 -19.26 -4.54
C ASP A 171 -25.12 -19.54 -4.89
N SER A 172 -25.87 -20.17 -3.97
CA SER A 172 -27.29 -20.50 -4.13
C SER A 172 -28.16 -19.71 -3.14
N THR A 173 -29.47 -19.69 -3.40
CA THR A 173 -30.43 -19.04 -2.51
C THR A 173 -30.62 -19.82 -1.22
N THR A 174 -30.45 -19.16 -0.07
CA THR A 174 -30.54 -19.79 1.26
C THR A 174 -31.08 -18.83 2.31
N THR A 175 -31.55 -19.37 3.43
CA THR A 175 -31.89 -18.66 4.67
C THR A 175 -30.81 -18.83 5.74
N PHE A 176 -29.88 -19.76 5.53
CA PHE A 176 -28.73 -20.01 6.39
C PHE A 176 -27.47 -19.61 5.66
N GLY A 177 -26.61 -18.84 6.33
CA GLY A 177 -25.30 -18.50 5.79
C GLY A 177 -24.35 -19.69 5.83
N VAL A 178 -23.41 -19.72 4.88
CA VAL A 178 -22.22 -20.58 4.99
C VAL A 178 -21.15 -19.79 5.71
N PHE A 179 -20.52 -20.39 6.70
CA PHE A 179 -19.41 -19.76 7.41
C PHE A 179 -18.36 -20.80 7.82
N VAL A 180 -17.15 -20.31 8.07
CA VAL A 180 -16.08 -21.08 8.68
C VAL A 180 -16.10 -20.78 10.17
N GLY A 181 -16.24 -21.81 11.00
CA GLY A 181 -16.16 -21.68 12.45
C GLY A 181 -14.73 -21.36 12.92
N ALA A 182 -14.60 -20.87 14.12
CA ALA A 182 -13.33 -20.45 14.69
C ALA A 182 -12.25 -21.57 14.75
N HIS A 183 -12.63 -22.83 14.66
CA HIS A 183 -11.70 -23.97 14.60
C HIS A 183 -11.51 -24.52 13.17
N GLY A 184 -11.90 -23.75 12.13
CA GLY A 184 -11.71 -24.11 10.72
C GLY A 184 -12.76 -25.03 10.13
N SER A 185 -13.80 -25.43 10.88
CA SER A 185 -14.88 -26.26 10.35
C SER A 185 -15.88 -25.45 9.54
N PHE A 186 -16.36 -26.01 8.41
CA PHE A 186 -17.41 -25.37 7.63
C PHE A 186 -18.79 -25.72 8.14
N TYR A 187 -19.67 -24.74 8.15
CA TYR A 187 -21.07 -24.85 8.54
C TYR A 187 -21.95 -24.25 7.44
N ASP A 188 -22.85 -25.04 6.90
CA ASP A 188 -23.76 -24.66 5.81
C ASP A 188 -25.21 -24.44 6.27
N HIS A 189 -25.53 -24.81 7.51
CA HIS A 189 -26.86 -24.67 8.14
C HIS A 189 -26.79 -24.15 9.57
N GLY A 190 -25.66 -23.60 10.01
CA GLY A 190 -25.45 -23.21 11.41
C GLY A 190 -26.05 -21.86 11.77
N ASN A 191 -25.64 -20.81 11.09
CA ASN A 191 -26.05 -19.44 11.40
C ASN A 191 -27.09 -18.95 10.39
N LYS A 192 -28.12 -18.26 10.90
CA LYS A 192 -29.03 -17.53 10.03
C LYS A 192 -28.27 -16.38 9.38
N VAL A 193 -28.67 -16.01 8.16
CA VAL A 193 -28.09 -14.86 7.43
C VAL A 193 -28.21 -13.54 8.19
N THR A 194 -29.03 -13.46 9.23
CA THR A 194 -29.25 -12.28 10.07
C THR A 194 -28.40 -12.26 11.35
N GLU A 195 -27.60 -13.27 11.61
CA GLU A 195 -26.66 -13.29 12.73
C GLU A 195 -25.39 -12.49 12.38
N PHE A 196 -24.79 -11.82 13.36
CA PHE A 196 -23.70 -10.85 13.15
C PHE A 196 -22.44 -11.16 13.99
N ASP A 197 -22.24 -12.42 14.32
CA ASP A 197 -21.08 -12.89 15.07
C ASP A 197 -19.95 -13.45 14.17
N ASN A 198 -20.11 -13.36 12.86
CA ASN A 198 -19.10 -13.78 11.92
C ASN A 198 -18.31 -12.58 11.37
N ALA A 199 -16.99 -12.72 11.35
CA ALA A 199 -16.13 -11.73 10.75
C ALA A 199 -16.33 -11.64 9.22
N VAL A 200 -16.03 -10.49 8.65
CA VAL A 200 -15.94 -10.27 7.22
C VAL A 200 -14.47 -10.34 6.81
N ARG A 201 -14.15 -11.26 5.90
CA ARG A 201 -12.84 -11.44 5.30
C ARG A 201 -12.89 -11.06 3.82
N PRO A 202 -12.64 -9.78 3.45
CA PRO A 202 -12.76 -9.32 2.07
C PRO A 202 -11.70 -9.93 1.15
N ALA A 203 -12.03 -9.99 -0.15
CA ALA A 203 -11.12 -10.34 -1.23
C ALA A 203 -11.21 -9.30 -2.35
N ILE A 204 -10.10 -9.08 -3.05
CA ILE A 204 -9.96 -8.11 -4.15
C ILE A 204 -9.18 -8.72 -5.31
N CYS A 205 -9.25 -8.05 -6.47
CA CYS A 205 -8.40 -8.33 -7.62
C CYS A 205 -7.66 -7.05 -8.01
N VAL A 206 -6.33 -7.11 -8.08
CA VAL A 206 -5.46 -5.97 -8.42
C VAL A 206 -4.38 -6.36 -9.42
N SER A 207 -3.72 -5.37 -10.03
CA SER A 207 -2.59 -5.59 -10.92
C SER A 207 -1.33 -6.08 -10.16
N PHE A 208 -0.37 -6.65 -10.90
CA PHE A 208 0.96 -6.99 -10.35
C PHE A 208 1.66 -5.76 -9.76
N ASP A 209 1.47 -4.59 -10.35
CA ASP A 209 2.14 -3.38 -9.87
C ASP A 209 1.63 -2.95 -8.48
N VAL A 210 0.34 -3.14 -8.20
CA VAL A 210 -0.22 -2.98 -6.85
C VAL A 210 0.36 -4.03 -5.90
N ALA A 211 0.31 -5.31 -6.28
CA ALA A 211 0.78 -6.41 -5.42
C ALA A 211 2.29 -6.37 -5.15
N LEU A 212 3.06 -5.73 -6.01
CA LEU A 212 4.51 -5.52 -5.85
C LEU A 212 4.85 -4.17 -5.18
N GLY A 213 3.85 -3.39 -4.76
CA GLY A 213 4.05 -2.05 -4.22
C GLY A 213 4.63 -1.06 -5.24
N ARG A 214 4.48 -1.34 -6.54
CA ARG A 214 4.99 -0.51 -7.63
C ARG A 214 3.96 0.50 -8.11
N TRP A 215 2.68 0.25 -7.84
CA TRP A 215 1.65 1.21 -8.15
C TRP A 215 1.70 2.34 -7.13
N THR A 216 1.71 3.53 -7.64
CA THR A 216 1.52 4.75 -6.88
C THR A 216 0.48 5.58 -7.62
N PRO A 217 -0.39 6.33 -6.94
CA PRO A 217 -1.28 7.27 -7.60
C PRO A 217 -0.47 8.14 -8.57
N SER A 218 -0.92 8.23 -9.85
CA SER A 218 -0.23 9.10 -10.80
C SER A 218 -0.28 10.56 -10.32
N SER A 219 0.70 11.38 -10.71
CA SER A 219 0.73 12.80 -10.32
C SER A 219 -0.49 13.59 -10.83
N SER A 220 -1.26 13.07 -11.79
CA SER A 220 -2.59 13.58 -12.17
C SER A 220 -3.70 13.15 -11.20
N ASP A 221 -3.49 12.04 -10.46
CA ASP A 221 -4.41 11.53 -9.42
C ASP A 221 -3.89 11.88 -8.01
N SER A 222 -2.61 12.23 -7.87
CA SER A 222 -2.00 12.75 -6.63
C SER A 222 -2.50 14.14 -6.24
N SER A 223 -3.45 14.71 -6.99
CA SER A 223 -4.29 15.81 -6.51
C SER A 223 -5.31 15.39 -5.44
N SER A 224 -5.21 14.21 -4.86
CA SER A 224 -5.97 13.85 -3.65
C SER A 224 -5.42 14.52 -2.39
N GLY A 225 -4.30 15.23 -2.49
CA GLY A 225 -3.87 16.15 -1.45
C GLY A 225 -4.90 17.28 -1.29
N LEU A 226 -5.16 17.68 -0.06
CA LEU A 226 -6.07 18.78 0.24
C LEU A 226 -5.38 20.11 -0.13
N LEU A 227 -6.01 20.91 -1.01
CA LEU A 227 -5.54 22.25 -1.27
C LEU A 227 -5.75 23.11 -0.01
N ALA A 228 -4.69 23.77 0.43
CA ALA A 228 -4.67 24.64 1.58
C ALA A 228 -3.81 25.87 1.32
N MET A 229 -3.91 26.85 2.20
CA MET A 229 -3.08 28.07 2.12
C MET A 229 -2.13 28.14 3.30
N SER A 230 -0.90 28.58 3.05
CA SER A 230 0.00 28.94 4.13
C SER A 230 -0.52 30.20 4.82
N ASN A 231 -0.50 30.23 6.15
CA ASN A 231 -0.85 31.42 6.94
C ASN A 231 0.39 32.21 7.40
N ARG A 232 1.60 31.69 7.12
CA ARG A 232 2.91 32.28 7.43
C ARG A 232 4.00 31.61 6.59
N PRO A 233 5.27 32.08 6.65
CA PRO A 233 6.39 31.40 6.01
C PRO A 233 6.46 29.92 6.36
N ILE A 234 6.71 29.04 5.37
CA ILE A 234 6.77 27.61 5.56
C ILE A 234 8.19 27.17 5.85
N SER A 235 8.53 26.90 7.11
CA SER A 235 9.77 26.19 7.47
C SER A 235 9.56 24.70 7.32
N THR A 236 10.47 24.04 6.61
CA THR A 236 10.30 22.66 6.20
C THR A 236 11.43 21.76 6.68
N ARG A 237 11.07 20.48 6.83
CA ARG A 237 11.98 19.38 7.16
C ARG A 237 11.78 18.21 6.23
N SER A 238 12.74 17.29 6.20
CA SER A 238 12.67 16.09 5.39
C SER A 238 11.71 15.01 5.96
N GLY A 239 11.19 15.20 7.16
CA GLY A 239 10.25 14.28 7.80
C GLY A 239 9.53 14.93 9.00
N PRO A 240 8.64 14.20 9.69
CA PRO A 240 7.64 14.76 10.60
C PRO A 240 8.13 15.05 12.02
N SER A 241 9.28 15.67 12.19
CA SER A 241 9.70 16.21 13.49
C SER A 241 10.95 17.09 13.37
N THR A 242 11.33 17.76 14.46
CA THR A 242 12.58 18.53 14.55
C THR A 242 13.84 17.65 14.52
N LYS A 243 13.71 16.33 14.58
CA LYS A 243 14.81 15.37 14.44
C LYS A 243 15.25 15.18 12.99
N TYR A 244 14.43 15.59 12.03
CA TYR A 244 14.73 15.46 10.61
C TYR A 244 15.51 16.66 10.08
N ASP A 245 16.28 16.44 8.99
CA ASP A 245 17.05 17.49 8.31
C ASP A 245 16.16 18.70 7.98
N GLU A 246 16.67 19.90 8.23
CA GLU A 246 16.01 21.12 7.83
C GLU A 246 16.25 21.38 6.34
N LEU A 247 15.18 21.64 5.59
CA LEU A 247 15.23 21.87 4.14
C LEU A 247 15.18 23.37 3.78
N GLY A 248 14.85 24.21 4.75
CA GLY A 248 14.79 25.65 4.61
C GLY A 248 13.41 26.24 4.87
N THR A 249 13.33 27.55 4.71
CA THR A 249 12.08 28.29 4.80
C THR A 249 11.75 28.85 3.41
N TYR A 250 10.49 28.63 3.03
CA TYR A 250 9.94 29.08 1.75
C TYR A 250 8.99 30.22 1.99
N TRP A 251 9.08 31.24 1.12
CA TRP A 251 8.38 32.52 1.20
C TRP A 251 8.70 33.30 2.50
N ASN A 252 8.34 34.56 2.52
CA ASN A 252 8.53 35.46 3.67
C ASN A 252 7.18 35.83 4.33
N ASP A 253 6.09 35.38 3.77
CA ASP A 253 4.69 35.66 4.17
C ASP A 253 3.82 34.43 4.06
N GLY A 254 2.51 34.59 4.31
CA GLY A 254 1.47 33.60 4.08
C GLY A 254 0.71 33.87 2.78
N GLY A 255 -0.33 33.04 2.53
CA GLY A 255 -1.21 33.18 1.38
C GLY A 255 -0.77 32.40 0.14
N HIS A 256 0.17 31.46 0.29
CA HIS A 256 0.62 30.59 -0.80
C HIS A 256 -0.12 29.27 -0.78
N THR A 257 -0.59 28.86 -1.96
CA THR A 257 -1.28 27.56 -2.12
C THR A 257 -0.27 26.41 -2.01
N VAL A 258 -0.63 25.42 -1.22
CA VAL A 258 0.09 24.16 -1.07
C VAL A 258 -0.89 22.99 -1.17
N THR A 259 -0.40 21.84 -1.59
CA THR A 259 -1.13 20.56 -1.48
C THR A 259 -0.67 19.85 -0.22
N VAL A 260 -1.58 19.54 0.68
CA VAL A 260 -1.31 18.75 1.90
C VAL A 260 -1.60 17.29 1.58
N LEU A 261 -0.58 16.44 1.67
CA LEU A 261 -0.64 15.04 1.25
C LEU A 261 -0.97 14.10 2.41
N SER A 262 -0.29 14.30 3.54
CA SER A 262 -0.44 13.46 4.73
C SER A 262 -0.12 14.22 6.00
N ARG A 263 -0.45 13.62 7.16
CA ARG A 263 -0.03 14.12 8.48
C ARG A 263 0.69 13.02 9.26
N ALA A 264 1.57 13.42 10.14
CA ALA A 264 2.21 12.54 11.11
C ALA A 264 2.41 13.26 12.45
N SER A 265 2.31 12.53 13.55
CA SER A 265 2.58 13.09 14.88
C SER A 265 4.08 13.18 15.14
N GLY A 266 4.53 14.33 15.67
CA GLY A 266 5.93 14.51 16.04
C GLY A 266 6.14 15.73 16.94
N ASN A 267 6.87 15.59 18.06
CA ASN A 267 7.13 16.65 19.02
C ASN A 267 5.85 17.35 19.53
N ASP A 268 4.83 16.57 19.86
CA ASP A 268 3.52 17.01 20.41
C ASP A 268 2.70 17.93 19.48
N ILE A 269 3.00 17.94 18.19
CA ILE A 269 2.22 18.62 17.14
C ILE A 269 2.01 17.72 15.95
N TRP A 270 1.06 18.08 15.08
CA TRP A 270 0.94 17.48 13.75
C TRP A 270 1.92 18.11 12.78
N TRP A 271 2.61 17.26 12.04
CA TRP A 271 3.43 17.62 10.90
C TRP A 271 2.69 17.22 9.63
N LEU A 272 2.59 18.19 8.72
CA LEU A 272 1.91 18.01 7.44
C LEU A 272 2.94 17.83 6.34
N GLU A 273 2.83 16.75 5.60
CA GLU A 273 3.54 16.59 4.34
C GLU A 273 2.87 17.49 3.30
N VAL A 274 3.63 18.43 2.78
CA VAL A 274 3.15 19.43 1.84
C VAL A 274 3.94 19.39 0.55
N GLU A 275 3.23 19.66 -0.56
CA GLU A 275 3.83 19.76 -1.87
C GLU A 275 3.48 21.11 -2.50
N PHE A 276 4.46 21.78 -3.10
CA PHE A 276 4.30 23.07 -3.74
C PHE A 276 5.42 23.34 -4.73
N GLU A 277 5.18 24.28 -5.65
CA GLU A 277 6.21 24.79 -6.56
C GLU A 277 6.91 26.01 -5.94
N TYR A 278 8.24 26.03 -6.03
CA TYR A 278 9.05 27.17 -5.63
C TYR A 278 10.21 27.37 -6.61
N ASN A 279 10.26 28.53 -7.25
CA ASN A 279 11.29 28.92 -8.26
C ASN A 279 11.42 27.87 -9.40
N GLY A 280 10.30 27.37 -9.92
CA GLY A 280 10.27 26.45 -11.04
C GLY A 280 10.67 25.00 -10.67
N LYS A 281 10.69 24.67 -9.38
CA LYS A 281 10.92 23.32 -8.87
C LYS A 281 9.84 22.92 -7.87
N MET A 282 9.42 21.68 -7.95
CA MET A 282 8.55 21.09 -6.94
C MET A 282 9.34 20.82 -5.65
N VAL A 283 8.69 20.97 -4.54
CA VAL A 283 9.19 20.66 -3.19
C VAL A 283 8.15 19.82 -2.48
N ARG A 284 8.52 18.65 -2.00
CA ARG A 284 7.73 17.85 -1.06
C ARG A 284 8.48 17.82 0.27
N ALA A 285 7.85 18.21 1.35
CA ALA A 285 8.49 18.41 2.64
C ALA A 285 7.46 18.42 3.77
N TYR A 286 7.94 18.33 5.00
CA TYR A 286 7.09 18.40 6.20
C TYR A 286 7.16 19.78 6.83
N THR A 287 6.02 20.31 7.26
CA THR A 287 5.89 21.55 8.02
C THR A 287 4.93 21.36 9.19
N GLY A 288 5.07 22.16 10.26
CA GLY A 288 4.13 22.09 11.38
C GLY A 288 2.74 22.61 11.00
N GLU A 289 1.70 21.97 11.53
CA GLU A 289 0.28 22.27 11.25
C GLU A 289 -0.09 23.76 11.42
N GLN A 290 0.55 24.44 12.39
CA GLN A 290 0.29 25.86 12.66
C GLN A 290 0.68 26.81 11.53
N ARG A 291 1.29 26.30 10.44
CA ARG A 291 1.72 27.09 9.27
C ARG A 291 0.76 26.99 8.10
N ILE A 292 -0.20 26.10 8.16
CA ILE A 292 -1.14 25.80 7.09
C ILE A 292 -2.56 25.99 7.63
N ASP A 293 -3.38 26.67 6.86
CA ASP A 293 -4.80 26.86 7.18
C ASP A 293 -5.59 25.65 6.68
N ILE A 294 -5.73 24.64 7.54
CA ILE A 294 -6.41 23.38 7.24
C ILE A 294 -6.94 22.75 8.52
N ASP A 295 -8.06 22.06 8.43
CA ASP A 295 -8.50 21.14 9.47
C ASP A 295 -7.68 19.86 9.38
N VAL A 296 -6.75 19.66 10.32
CA VAL A 296 -5.84 18.51 10.34
C VAL A 296 -6.56 17.17 10.48
N ASN A 297 -7.79 17.14 11.02
CA ASN A 297 -8.56 15.90 11.12
C ASN A 297 -9.08 15.38 9.77
N ARG A 298 -9.01 16.21 8.73
CA ARG A 298 -9.34 15.84 7.35
C ARG A 298 -8.13 15.37 6.54
N VAL A 299 -6.93 15.51 7.10
CA VAL A 299 -5.68 15.10 6.44
C VAL A 299 -5.43 13.63 6.75
N PRO A 300 -5.20 12.78 5.73
CA PRO A 300 -4.90 11.37 5.96
C PRO A 300 -3.59 11.19 6.72
N ASP A 301 -3.52 10.15 7.53
CA ASP A 301 -2.28 9.81 8.22
C ASP A 301 -1.21 9.32 7.23
N GLU A 302 0.05 9.56 7.57
CA GLU A 302 1.19 9.12 6.79
C GLU A 302 1.26 7.58 6.73
N SER A 303 1.64 7.05 5.57
CA SER A 303 1.86 5.61 5.40
C SER A 303 2.99 5.09 6.29
N ILE A 304 2.83 3.89 6.84
CA ILE A 304 3.87 3.21 7.58
C ILE A 304 4.96 2.67 6.63
N PRO A 305 6.21 2.51 7.10
CA PRO A 305 7.26 1.87 6.31
C PRO A 305 6.88 0.45 5.91
N PHE A 306 7.13 0.08 4.65
CA PHE A 306 6.77 -1.24 4.12
C PHE A 306 7.98 -2.13 3.78
N GLY A 307 9.19 -1.69 4.08
CA GLY A 307 10.39 -2.48 3.84
C GLY A 307 11.67 -1.79 4.27
N ASN A 308 12.79 -2.51 4.09
CA ASN A 308 14.15 -1.98 4.22
C ASN A 308 14.77 -1.82 2.83
N GLY A 309 15.27 -0.62 2.53
CA GLY A 309 15.96 -0.31 1.29
C GLY A 309 17.47 -0.27 1.48
N ARG A 310 18.23 -0.74 0.48
CA ARG A 310 19.68 -0.61 0.40
C ARG A 310 20.08 0.04 -0.94
N VAL A 311 20.81 1.14 -0.87
CA VAL A 311 21.33 1.82 -2.06
C VAL A 311 22.43 0.97 -2.69
N THR A 312 22.28 0.59 -3.96
CA THR A 312 23.19 -0.30 -4.69
C THR A 312 24.31 0.46 -5.41
N SER A 313 24.07 1.72 -5.78
CA SER A 313 25.08 2.60 -6.39
C SER A 313 24.90 4.05 -5.91
N THR A 314 26.00 4.80 -5.78
CA THR A 314 25.96 6.21 -5.38
C THR A 314 25.12 7.02 -6.38
N THR A 315 24.12 7.74 -5.88
CA THR A 315 23.11 8.38 -6.72
C THR A 315 22.74 9.78 -6.24
N THR A 316 22.17 10.57 -7.13
CA THR A 316 21.51 11.83 -6.82
C THR A 316 20.19 11.57 -6.12
N ALA A 317 19.86 12.39 -5.12
CA ALA A 317 18.60 12.35 -4.40
C ALA A 317 17.78 13.62 -4.62
N TYR A 318 16.48 13.54 -4.38
CA TYR A 318 15.53 14.62 -4.56
C TYR A 318 14.63 14.76 -3.34
N TYR A 319 13.96 15.93 -3.21
CA TYR A 319 12.94 16.18 -2.18
C TYR A 319 11.52 15.84 -2.67
N GLY A 320 11.38 14.85 -3.54
CA GLY A 320 10.13 14.33 -4.07
C GLY A 320 10.39 13.34 -5.19
N PRO A 321 9.35 12.66 -5.69
CA PRO A 321 9.47 11.52 -6.59
C PRO A 321 9.66 11.93 -8.05
N GLY A 322 10.79 12.58 -8.36
CA GLY A 322 11.09 12.96 -9.73
C GLY A 322 12.21 14.00 -9.89
N THR A 323 12.72 14.15 -11.11
CA THR A 323 13.76 15.14 -11.45
C THR A 323 13.24 16.58 -11.54
N ASN A 324 11.92 16.77 -11.58
CA ASN A 324 11.25 18.07 -11.46
C ASN A 324 11.28 18.61 -10.04
N TYR A 325 11.53 17.77 -9.05
CA TYR A 325 11.69 18.19 -7.65
C TYR A 325 13.07 18.79 -7.40
N LYS A 326 13.13 19.59 -6.34
CA LYS A 326 14.39 20.17 -5.85
C LYS A 326 15.38 19.05 -5.51
N GLN A 327 16.60 19.15 -6.04
CA GLN A 327 17.67 18.20 -5.80
C GLN A 327 18.27 18.37 -4.41
N HIS A 328 18.56 17.25 -3.73
CA HIS A 328 19.34 17.23 -2.50
C HIS A 328 20.80 17.62 -2.77
N GLN A 329 21.42 18.37 -1.86
CA GLN A 329 22.78 18.87 -2.04
C GLN A 329 23.84 17.77 -2.09
N GLN A 330 23.63 16.67 -1.37
CA GLN A 330 24.57 15.55 -1.28
C GLN A 330 24.03 14.34 -2.06
N LYS A 331 24.92 13.60 -2.72
CA LYS A 331 24.61 12.29 -3.25
C LYS A 331 24.48 11.27 -2.11
N ILE A 332 23.64 10.27 -2.30
CA ILE A 332 23.50 9.16 -1.36
C ILE A 332 24.43 8.04 -1.80
N SER A 333 25.29 7.62 -0.89
CA SER A 333 26.34 6.62 -1.18
C SER A 333 25.77 5.21 -1.30
N SER A 334 26.39 4.40 -2.17
CA SER A 334 26.18 2.97 -2.18
C SER A 334 26.40 2.36 -0.79
N GLY A 335 25.55 1.40 -0.42
CA GLY A 335 25.57 0.77 0.89
C GLY A 335 24.70 1.46 1.95
N THR A 336 24.20 2.68 1.72
CA THR A 336 23.23 3.31 2.63
C THR A 336 21.99 2.43 2.75
N THR A 337 21.53 2.20 3.98
CA THR A 337 20.34 1.42 4.30
C THR A 337 19.35 2.25 5.11
N GLY A 338 18.05 2.00 4.93
CA GLY A 338 17.01 2.73 5.65
C GLY A 338 15.62 2.13 5.43
N ALA A 339 14.63 2.67 6.13
CA ALA A 339 13.24 2.31 5.93
C ALA A 339 12.71 2.86 4.61
N VAL A 340 11.92 2.05 3.89
CA VAL A 340 11.22 2.48 2.68
C VAL A 340 9.86 3.03 3.10
N MET A 341 9.67 4.34 2.92
CA MET A 341 8.49 5.07 3.35
C MET A 341 7.43 5.18 2.25
N ALA A 342 7.88 5.31 0.99
CA ALA A 342 6.99 5.44 -0.16
C ALA A 342 7.70 5.01 -1.45
N TRP A 343 6.90 4.67 -2.46
CA TRP A 343 7.36 4.42 -3.81
C TRP A 343 6.42 5.12 -4.79
N GLU A 344 6.94 6.03 -5.59
CA GLU A 344 6.13 6.86 -6.48
C GLU A 344 6.93 7.27 -7.73
N ASN A 345 6.31 7.23 -8.90
CA ASN A 345 6.89 7.69 -10.18
C ASN A 345 8.28 7.09 -10.50
N GLY A 346 8.56 5.84 -10.11
CA GLY A 346 9.86 5.20 -10.29
C GLY A 346 10.94 5.70 -9.32
N TYR A 347 10.53 6.30 -8.21
CA TYR A 347 11.38 6.75 -7.11
C TYR A 347 10.96 6.11 -5.80
N VAL A 348 11.93 5.85 -4.95
CA VAL A 348 11.76 5.28 -3.59
C VAL A 348 12.10 6.34 -2.56
N CYS A 349 11.22 6.59 -1.62
CA CYS A 349 11.48 7.40 -0.44
C CYS A 349 12.20 6.56 0.61
N LEU A 350 13.47 6.88 0.87
CA LEU A 350 14.30 6.19 1.86
C LEU A 350 14.51 7.09 3.09
N GLU A 351 14.16 6.55 4.27
CA GLU A 351 14.42 7.20 5.55
C GLU A 351 15.61 6.52 6.24
N PHE A 352 16.62 7.30 6.62
CA PHE A 352 17.81 6.80 7.29
C PHE A 352 18.49 7.90 8.13
N GLN A 353 19.34 7.46 9.05
CA GLN A 353 20.21 8.39 9.79
C GLN A 353 21.62 8.35 9.17
N PRO A 354 22.12 9.46 8.59
CA PRO A 354 23.47 9.52 8.06
C PRO A 354 24.51 9.26 9.15
N SER A 355 25.59 8.54 8.81
CA SER A 355 26.68 8.30 9.74
C SER A 355 27.27 9.62 10.28
N GLY A 356 27.39 9.71 11.60
CA GLY A 356 27.89 10.92 12.28
C GLY A 356 26.87 12.06 12.38
N SER A 357 25.61 11.87 11.95
CA SER A 357 24.54 12.85 12.12
C SER A 357 23.60 12.43 13.26
N TYR A 358 23.08 13.41 13.98
CA TYR A 358 21.96 13.23 14.93
C TYR A 358 20.59 13.39 14.25
N GLN A 359 20.56 13.86 12.99
CA GLN A 359 19.34 14.10 12.25
C GLN A 359 19.01 12.90 11.38
N ILE A 360 17.73 12.64 11.23
CA ILE A 360 17.16 11.66 10.31
C ILE A 360 16.95 12.37 8.96
N ARG A 361 17.06 11.61 7.89
CA ARG A 361 16.92 12.11 6.53
C ARG A 361 15.93 11.26 5.76
N ARG A 362 15.01 11.91 5.05
CA ARG A 362 14.20 11.31 3.99
C ARG A 362 14.60 11.89 2.65
N VAL A 363 14.81 11.04 1.68
CA VAL A 363 15.13 11.43 0.30
C VAL A 363 14.50 10.48 -0.69
N TRP A 364 14.22 11.00 -1.87
CA TRP A 364 13.72 10.22 -3.00
C TRP A 364 14.87 9.84 -3.93
N LEU A 365 15.00 8.56 -4.23
CA LEU A 365 16.04 7.96 -5.06
C LEU A 365 15.40 7.22 -6.23
N PRO A 366 16.02 7.21 -7.43
CA PRO A 366 15.55 6.36 -8.52
C PRO A 366 15.45 4.90 -8.06
N GLU A 367 14.35 4.22 -8.35
CA GLU A 367 14.09 2.85 -7.88
C GLU A 367 15.16 1.84 -8.32
N ASN A 368 15.72 2.01 -9.52
CA ASN A 368 16.72 1.10 -10.09
C ASN A 368 18.05 1.07 -9.32
N VAL A 369 18.24 1.96 -8.36
CA VAL A 369 19.44 2.00 -7.50
C VAL A 369 19.14 1.66 -6.04
N VAL A 370 17.94 1.17 -5.74
CA VAL A 370 17.54 0.74 -4.38
C VAL A 370 17.08 -0.71 -4.44
N SER A 371 17.74 -1.58 -3.70
CA SER A 371 17.26 -2.95 -3.45
C SER A 371 16.39 -2.95 -2.21
N ILE A 372 15.16 -3.45 -2.32
CA ILE A 372 14.17 -3.44 -1.23
C ILE A 372 13.97 -4.87 -0.73
N THR A 373 13.93 -5.01 0.59
CA THR A 373 13.46 -6.20 1.29
C THR A 373 12.19 -5.80 2.05
N TYR A 374 11.07 -6.38 1.69
CA TYR A 374 9.77 -6.10 2.31
C TYR A 374 9.66 -6.73 3.70
N TYR A 375 8.85 -6.13 4.57
CA TYR A 375 8.57 -6.68 5.92
C TYR A 375 7.66 -7.88 5.85
#